data_eae1a08fce6b2ccc30cdcf5ba78948ff
#
_entry.id   eae1a08fce6b2ccc30cdcf5ba78948ff
#
_cell.length_a   1.000
_cell.length_b   1.000
_cell.length_c   1.000
_cell.angle_alpha   90.00
_cell.angle_beta   90.00
_cell.angle_gamma   90.00
#
_symmetry.space_group_name_H-M   'P 1'
#
loop_
_entity.id
_entity.type
_entity.pdbx_description
1 polymer ?
#
loop_
_entity_poly.entity_id
_entity_poly.type
_entity_poly.pdbx_seq_one_letter_code
_entity_poly.pdbx_strand_id
1 'polypeptide(L)'
;MIIDDSIPRAIVELKKRFVEGKNGRRFLSEVVPLENSSLVPIETTMLESLHSFTRANPIYFKSYESQISSAPCRVYEGDINQYWLSSKKHDTSYQPFYPTWMLSAYALALGAKSLGFEQIVDIGSGDGRIA
;
A
#
# COMPACT_ATOMS: atom_id res chain seq x y z
N MET A 1 16.26 -13.76 -18.42
CA MET A 1 16.07 -13.80 -16.94
C MET A 1 14.57 -13.96 -16.67
N ILE A 2 14.21 -14.99 -15.94
CA ILE A 2 12.80 -15.18 -15.52
C ILE A 2 12.63 -14.47 -14.17
N ILE A 3 11.73 -13.49 -14.12
CA ILE A 3 11.39 -12.80 -12.88
C ILE A 3 10.18 -13.51 -12.29
N ASP A 4 10.28 -13.90 -11.01
CA ASP A 4 9.13 -14.41 -10.28
C ASP A 4 8.14 -13.27 -10.04
N ASP A 5 6.98 -13.34 -10.69
CA ASP A 5 5.93 -12.33 -10.59
C ASP A 5 4.75 -12.78 -9.74
N SER A 6 4.89 -13.86 -8.97
CA SER A 6 3.80 -14.40 -8.15
C SER A 6 3.30 -13.41 -7.11
N ILE A 7 4.19 -12.70 -6.43
CA ILE A 7 3.82 -11.70 -5.44
C ILE A 7 3.18 -10.46 -6.08
N PRO A 8 3.77 -9.85 -7.12
CA PRO A 8 3.11 -8.75 -7.82
C PRO A 8 1.72 -9.11 -8.35
N ARG A 9 1.55 -10.28 -8.94
CA ARG A 9 0.22 -10.72 -9.42
C ARG A 9 -0.78 -10.87 -8.30
N ALA A 10 -0.36 -11.44 -7.17
CA ALA A 10 -1.21 -11.59 -6.00
C ALA A 10 -1.67 -10.23 -5.46
N ILE A 11 -0.79 -9.25 -5.43
CA ILE A 11 -1.10 -7.89 -4.99
C ILE A 11 -2.10 -7.21 -5.93
N VAL A 12 -1.91 -7.35 -7.24
CA VAL A 12 -2.83 -6.81 -8.24
C VAL A 12 -4.22 -7.43 -8.08
N GLU A 13 -4.29 -8.74 -7.89
CA GLU A 13 -5.57 -9.43 -7.70
C GLU A 13 -6.26 -9.00 -6.40
N LEU A 14 -5.52 -8.89 -5.31
CA LEU A 14 -6.04 -8.41 -4.04
C LEU A 14 -6.63 -7.00 -4.18
N LYS A 15 -5.89 -6.11 -4.84
CA LYS A 15 -6.32 -4.74 -5.08
C LYS A 15 -7.59 -4.68 -5.92
N LYS A 16 -7.64 -5.48 -6.98
CA LYS A 16 -8.83 -5.58 -7.85
C LYS A 16 -10.06 -5.99 -7.06
N ARG A 17 -9.95 -7.05 -6.27
CA ARG A 17 -11.07 -7.56 -5.47
C ARG A 17 -11.51 -6.57 -4.40
N PHE A 18 -10.56 -5.88 -3.79
CA PHE A 18 -10.87 -4.83 -2.81
C PHE A 18 -11.64 -3.68 -3.47
N VAL A 19 -11.19 -3.21 -4.63
CA VAL A 19 -11.84 -2.10 -5.36
C VAL A 19 -13.25 -2.49 -5.80
N GLU A 20 -13.44 -3.70 -6.29
CA GLU A 20 -14.75 -4.20 -6.70
C GLU A 20 -15.75 -4.21 -5.54
N GLY A 21 -15.29 -4.52 -4.32
CA GLY A 21 -16.14 -4.54 -3.12
C GLY A 21 -16.38 -3.19 -2.47
N LYS A 22 -15.73 -2.13 -2.93
CA LYS A 22 -15.68 -0.85 -2.22
C LYS A 22 -16.87 0.07 -2.46
N ASN A 23 -17.63 -0.13 -3.52
CA ASN A 23 -18.86 0.61 -3.82
C ASN A 23 -18.74 2.15 -3.77
N GLY A 24 -17.73 2.71 -4.44
CA GLY A 24 -17.62 4.16 -4.64
C GLY A 24 -17.24 4.97 -3.41
N ARG A 25 -16.68 4.37 -2.37
CA ARG A 25 -16.16 5.10 -1.21
C ARG A 25 -15.07 6.07 -1.64
N ARG A 26 -15.13 7.30 -1.11
CA ARG A 26 -14.18 8.38 -1.43
C ARG A 26 -12.94 8.37 -0.57
N PHE A 27 -12.89 7.54 0.48
CA PHE A 27 -11.75 7.52 1.38
C PHE A 27 -10.55 6.85 0.74
N LEU A 28 -9.39 7.42 1.01
CA LEU A 28 -8.12 6.79 0.72
C LEU A 28 -8.02 5.50 1.51
N SER A 29 -7.68 4.40 0.85
CA SER A 29 -7.61 3.11 1.51
C SER A 29 -6.37 2.33 1.11
N GLU A 30 -5.84 1.59 2.06
CA GLU A 30 -4.75 0.65 1.86
C GLU A 30 -5.10 -0.66 2.57
N VAL A 31 -4.73 -1.77 1.96
CA VAL A 31 -5.01 -3.11 2.48
C VAL A 31 -3.70 -3.85 2.70
N VAL A 32 -3.54 -4.45 3.87
CA VAL A 32 -2.40 -5.32 4.16
C VAL A 32 -2.94 -6.63 4.75
N PRO A 33 -2.63 -7.80 4.16
CA PRO A 33 -3.02 -9.09 4.72
C PRO A 33 -2.44 -9.29 6.12
N LEU A 34 -3.19 -9.99 6.98
CA LEU A 34 -2.78 -10.26 8.35
C LEU A 34 -1.83 -11.46 8.44
N GLU A 35 -1.90 -12.35 7.45
CA GLU A 35 -1.09 -13.58 7.46
C GLU A 35 -0.77 -14.03 6.05
N ASN A 36 0.26 -14.86 5.93
CA ASN A 36 0.59 -15.51 4.67
C ASN A 36 -0.60 -16.40 4.23
N SER A 37 -0.93 -16.33 2.95
CA SER A 37 -2.00 -17.12 2.36
C SER A 37 -1.66 -17.51 0.93
N SER A 38 -2.44 -18.43 0.36
CA SER A 38 -2.31 -18.78 -1.06
C SER A 38 -2.61 -17.60 -1.98
N LEU A 39 -3.43 -16.65 -1.53
CA LEU A 39 -3.73 -15.45 -2.31
C LEU A 39 -2.57 -14.45 -2.27
N VAL A 40 -1.96 -14.26 -1.11
CA VAL A 40 -0.82 -13.33 -0.96
C VAL A 40 0.31 -14.03 -0.20
N PRO A 41 1.24 -14.68 -0.93
CA PRO A 41 2.28 -15.51 -0.34
C PRO A 41 3.47 -14.67 0.16
N ILE A 42 3.22 -13.80 1.14
CA ILE A 42 4.25 -12.97 1.79
C ILE A 42 4.40 -13.43 3.23
N GLU A 43 5.63 -13.55 3.70
CA GLU A 43 5.90 -13.98 5.07
C GLU A 43 5.24 -13.06 6.09
N THR A 44 4.70 -13.62 7.15
CA THR A 44 3.97 -12.90 8.19
C THR A 44 4.84 -11.81 8.84
N THR A 45 6.12 -12.07 9.04
CA THR A 45 7.05 -11.07 9.60
C THR A 45 7.17 -9.83 8.72
N MET A 46 7.21 -10.03 7.40
CA MET A 46 7.23 -8.91 6.46
C MET A 46 5.88 -8.17 6.47
N LEU A 47 4.78 -8.90 6.50
CA LEU A 47 3.44 -8.28 6.60
C LEU A 47 3.32 -7.42 7.86
N GLU A 48 3.84 -7.87 9.00
CA GLU A 48 3.85 -7.07 10.23
C GLU A 48 4.66 -5.78 10.09
N SER A 49 5.77 -5.83 9.36
CA SER A 49 6.56 -4.63 9.07
C SER A 49 5.77 -3.63 8.22
N LEU A 50 5.04 -4.11 7.21
CA LEU A 50 4.17 -3.26 6.40
C LEU A 50 3.04 -2.66 7.24
N HIS A 51 2.43 -3.44 8.12
CA HIS A 51 1.41 -2.94 9.05
C HIS A 51 1.95 -1.85 9.96
N SER A 52 3.15 -2.05 10.50
CA SER A 52 3.79 -1.09 11.39
C SER A 52 3.99 0.25 10.72
N PHE A 53 4.49 0.24 9.49
CA PHE A 53 4.66 1.46 8.71
C PHE A 53 3.32 2.15 8.45
N THR A 54 2.33 1.40 8.00
CA THR A 54 1.01 1.95 7.66
C THR A 54 0.32 2.55 8.88
N ARG A 55 0.39 1.87 10.03
CA ARG A 55 -0.18 2.38 11.29
C ARG A 55 0.48 3.69 11.75
N ALA A 56 1.76 3.82 11.51
CA ALA A 56 2.50 5.02 11.92
C ALA A 56 2.23 6.22 11.01
N ASN A 57 1.64 5.99 9.83
CA ASN A 57 1.41 7.07 8.87
C ASN A 57 0.20 7.91 9.28
N PRO A 58 0.36 9.23 9.50
CA PRO A 58 -0.72 10.08 10.00
C PRO A 58 -1.87 10.30 9.01
N ILE A 59 -1.71 9.88 7.76
CA ILE A 59 -2.78 9.99 6.77
C ILE A 59 -3.95 9.04 7.06
N TYR A 60 -3.69 7.94 7.76
CA TYR A 60 -4.70 6.94 8.09
C TYR A 60 -5.26 7.18 9.49
N PHE A 61 -6.56 7.40 9.59
CA PHE A 61 -7.22 7.69 10.86
C PHE A 61 -8.06 6.52 11.37
N LYS A 62 -8.28 5.49 10.56
CA LYS A 62 -9.17 4.37 10.89
C LYS A 62 -8.61 3.08 10.30
N SER A 63 -8.79 1.98 11.02
CA SER A 63 -8.50 0.64 10.48
C SER A 63 -9.52 -0.37 10.99
N TYR A 64 -9.74 -1.41 10.20
CA TYR A 64 -10.61 -2.52 10.55
C TYR A 64 -10.18 -3.79 9.83
N GLU A 65 -10.60 -4.93 10.34
CA GLU A 65 -10.33 -6.22 9.71
C GLU A 65 -11.44 -6.58 8.72
N SER A 66 -11.07 -7.22 7.63
CA SER A 66 -11.99 -7.67 6.60
C SER A 66 -11.44 -8.89 5.89
N GLN A 67 -12.32 -9.77 5.43
CA GLN A 67 -11.96 -10.86 4.54
C GLN A 67 -12.02 -10.38 3.10
N ILE A 68 -10.92 -10.55 2.37
CA ILE A 68 -10.86 -10.22 0.96
C ILE A 68 -10.44 -11.50 0.23
N SER A 69 -11.40 -12.13 -0.47
CA SER A 69 -11.17 -13.41 -1.16
C SER A 69 -10.49 -14.45 -0.28
N SER A 70 -11.06 -14.78 0.86
CA SER A 70 -10.53 -15.73 1.84
C SER A 70 -9.23 -15.34 2.55
N ALA A 71 -8.67 -14.18 2.26
CA ALA A 71 -7.50 -13.68 2.98
C ALA A 71 -7.95 -12.70 4.08
N PRO A 72 -7.59 -12.94 5.35
CA PRO A 72 -7.86 -11.98 6.41
C PRO A 72 -6.93 -10.78 6.24
N CYS A 73 -7.51 -9.59 6.17
CA CYS A 73 -6.77 -8.37 5.92
C CYS A 73 -7.14 -7.29 6.92
N ARG A 74 -6.23 -6.36 7.14
CA ARG A 74 -6.54 -5.08 7.78
C ARG A 74 -6.63 -4.00 6.72
N VAL A 75 -7.73 -3.26 6.73
CA VAL A 75 -7.95 -2.12 5.85
C VAL A 75 -7.64 -0.86 6.63
N TYR A 76 -6.82 0.00 6.06
CA TYR A 76 -6.50 1.32 6.60
C TYR A 76 -7.19 2.37 5.75
N GLU A 77 -7.96 3.23 6.39
CA GLU A 77 -8.66 4.32 5.70
C GLU A 77 -8.12 5.67 6.14
N GLY A 78 -7.96 6.56 5.19
CA GLY A 78 -7.45 7.89 5.41
C GLY A 78 -8.20 8.95 4.63
N ASP A 79 -7.89 10.20 4.91
CA ASP A 79 -8.42 11.34 4.19
C ASP A 79 -7.26 12.27 3.80
N ILE A 80 -7.02 12.36 2.51
CA ILE A 80 -5.94 13.20 1.99
C ILE A 80 -6.16 14.68 2.32
N ASN A 81 -7.40 15.12 2.32
CA ASN A 81 -7.71 16.52 2.66
C ASN A 81 -7.37 16.81 4.11
N GLN A 82 -7.68 15.90 5.02
CA GLN A 82 -7.31 16.03 6.42
C GLN A 82 -5.80 16.10 6.60
N TYR A 83 -5.06 15.25 5.89
CA TYR A 83 -3.60 15.27 5.92
C TYR A 83 -3.04 16.61 5.47
N TRP A 84 -3.51 17.14 4.35
CA TRP A 84 -3.03 18.41 3.81
C TRP A 84 -3.47 19.61 4.64
N LEU A 85 -4.69 19.60 5.17
CA LEU A 85 -5.17 20.63 6.08
C LEU A 85 -4.30 20.71 7.34
N SER A 86 -3.92 19.57 7.88
CA SER A 86 -3.03 19.52 9.05
C SER A 86 -1.64 20.07 8.75
N SER A 87 -1.13 19.85 7.53
CA SER A 87 0.20 20.30 7.12
C SER A 87 0.27 21.78 6.76
N LYS A 88 -0.86 22.44 6.51
CA LYS A 88 -0.97 23.85 6.07
C LYS A 88 -0.18 24.14 4.79
N LYS A 89 0.06 23.15 3.94
CA LYS A 89 0.86 23.27 2.72
C LYS A 89 0.05 23.34 1.44
N HIS A 90 -1.27 23.32 1.54
CA HIS A 90 -2.12 23.34 0.35
C HIS A 90 -2.39 24.77 -0.10
N ASP A 91 -2.40 24.96 -1.39
CA ASP A 91 -2.80 26.19 -2.06
C ASP A 91 -3.66 25.82 -3.29
N THR A 92 -3.97 26.80 -4.12
CA THR A 92 -4.78 26.60 -5.32
C THR A 92 -4.10 25.77 -6.40
N SER A 93 -2.78 25.63 -6.35
CA SER A 93 -1.99 24.82 -7.29
C SER A 93 -1.75 23.40 -6.81
N TYR A 94 -2.31 23.03 -5.67
CA TYR A 94 -2.11 21.75 -5.02
C TYR A 94 -2.52 20.58 -5.91
N GLN A 95 -1.64 19.57 -5.99
CA GLN A 95 -1.92 18.30 -6.64
C GLN A 95 -2.18 17.23 -5.58
N PRO A 96 -3.25 16.43 -5.72
CA PRO A 96 -3.54 15.41 -4.71
C PRO A 96 -2.40 14.41 -4.58
N PHE A 97 -2.09 14.06 -3.34
CA PHE A 97 -1.16 13.00 -3.03
C PHE A 97 -1.91 11.67 -2.98
N TYR A 98 -1.47 10.71 -3.80
CA TYR A 98 -2.03 9.36 -3.85
C TYR A 98 -0.97 8.37 -3.40
N PRO A 99 -0.99 7.94 -2.14
CA PRO A 99 0.02 7.03 -1.64
C PRO A 99 -0.09 5.65 -2.30
N THR A 100 1.04 5.13 -2.71
CA THR A 100 1.18 3.75 -3.17
C THR A 100 0.94 2.81 -1.99
N TRP A 101 0.24 1.72 -2.21
CA TRP A 101 0.11 0.70 -1.18
C TRP A 101 1.48 0.16 -0.76
N MET A 102 1.67 -0.10 0.52
CA MET A 102 2.91 -0.67 1.03
C MET A 102 3.23 -2.03 0.39
N LEU A 103 2.19 -2.81 0.07
CA LEU A 103 2.37 -4.05 -0.70
C LEU A 103 2.99 -3.80 -2.07
N SER A 104 2.55 -2.75 -2.76
CA SER A 104 3.11 -2.40 -4.07
C SER A 104 4.54 -1.88 -3.94
N ALA A 105 4.84 -1.12 -2.90
CA ALA A 105 6.20 -0.67 -2.61
C ALA A 105 7.13 -1.87 -2.35
N TYR A 106 6.66 -2.86 -1.60
CA TYR A 106 7.39 -4.09 -1.35
C TYR A 106 7.66 -4.88 -2.64
N ALA A 107 6.64 -5.01 -3.51
CA ALA A 107 6.80 -5.68 -4.81
C ALA A 107 7.82 -4.96 -5.69
N LEU A 108 7.81 -3.63 -5.68
CA LEU A 108 8.79 -2.82 -6.40
C LEU A 108 10.21 -3.08 -5.88
N ALA A 109 10.38 -3.13 -4.56
CA ALA A 109 11.68 -3.43 -3.94
C ALA A 109 12.19 -4.83 -4.33
N LEU A 110 11.32 -5.83 -4.33
CA LEU A 110 11.66 -7.18 -4.77
C LEU A 110 12.08 -7.20 -6.24
N GLY A 111 11.36 -6.49 -7.11
CA GLY A 111 11.68 -6.38 -8.52
C GLY A 111 13.03 -5.72 -8.74
N ALA A 112 13.29 -4.61 -8.08
CA ALA A 112 14.55 -3.90 -8.17
C ALA A 112 15.73 -4.79 -7.70
N LYS A 113 15.53 -5.50 -6.59
CA LYS A 113 16.54 -6.43 -6.06
C LYS A 113 16.84 -7.57 -7.05
N SER A 114 15.79 -8.18 -7.62
CA SER A 114 15.98 -9.29 -8.57
C SER A 114 16.64 -8.86 -9.87
N LEU A 115 16.50 -7.60 -10.26
CA LEU A 115 17.19 -7.02 -11.43
C LEU A 115 18.61 -6.52 -11.12
N GLY A 116 19.04 -6.61 -9.87
CA GLY A 116 20.38 -6.23 -9.46
C GLY A 116 20.62 -4.73 -9.34
N PHE A 117 19.57 -3.92 -9.21
CA PHE A 117 19.72 -2.49 -9.01
C PHE A 117 20.26 -2.19 -7.61
N GLU A 118 21.31 -1.39 -7.56
CA GLU A 118 21.93 -0.97 -6.29
C GLU A 118 21.48 0.42 -5.85
N GLN A 119 20.94 1.20 -6.78
CA GLN A 119 20.47 2.56 -6.52
C GLN A 119 19.10 2.77 -7.13
N ILE A 120 18.22 3.41 -6.37
CA ILE A 120 16.88 3.78 -6.80
C ILE A 120 16.68 5.27 -6.53
N VAL A 121 16.14 5.98 -7.53
CA VAL A 121 15.76 7.39 -7.38
C VAL A 121 14.24 7.47 -7.47
N ASP A 122 13.62 8.02 -6.44
CA ASP A 122 12.18 8.21 -6.38
C ASP A 122 11.86 9.69 -6.62
N ILE A 123 11.30 9.99 -7.78
CA ILE A 123 10.89 11.35 -8.14
C ILE A 123 9.46 11.57 -7.71
N GLY A 124 9.21 12.63 -6.93
CA GLY A 124 7.88 12.88 -6.37
C GLY A 124 7.55 11.89 -5.26
N SER A 125 8.40 11.81 -4.24
CA SER A 125 8.37 10.76 -3.22
C SER A 125 7.14 10.78 -2.29
N GLY A 126 6.33 11.83 -2.30
CA GLY A 126 5.16 11.92 -1.43
C GLY A 126 5.53 11.85 0.04
N ASP A 127 5.14 10.77 0.72
CA ASP A 127 5.48 10.53 2.13
C ASP A 127 6.76 9.70 2.31
N GLY A 128 7.47 9.41 1.23
CA GLY A 128 8.74 8.69 1.26
C GLY A 128 8.65 7.17 1.37
N ARG A 129 7.46 6.59 1.24
CA ARG A 129 7.27 5.14 1.47
C ARG A 129 7.95 4.24 0.45
N ILE A 130 8.27 4.77 -0.73
CA ILE A 130 9.01 4.02 -1.77
C ILE A 130 10.51 3.98 -1.45
N ALA A 131 11.00 5.05 -0.90
CA ALA A 131 12.42 5.13 -0.52
C ALA A 131 12.72 4.29 0.71
#